data_bf8a5c8339fa01f290b47a37eef23ae7
#
_entry.id   bf8a5c8339fa01f290b47a37eef23ae7
#
_cell.length_a   1.000
_cell.length_b   1.000
_cell.length_c   1.000
_cell.angle_alpha   90.00
_cell.angle_beta   90.00
_cell.angle_gamma   90.00
#
_symmetry.space_group_name_H-M   'P 1'
#
loop_
_entity.id
_entity.type
_entity.pdbx_description
1 polymer ?
#
loop_
_entity_poly.entity_id
_entity_poly.type
_entity_poly.pdbx_seq_one_letter_code
_entity_poly.pdbx_strand_id
1 'polypeptide(L)'
;MFEKALMTYIYAETPIHPGNGTVISGAVDLPIQRERHTEFPIIQGSSIKGVLRNSTCLIEIDNKCKQCSKTQETIEKCEILKQVFGSPEGVGGISVTDARILAFPVRTLKGVFGWITCPLALDRYKRDLELVGIGVDWEISKPSSDEEAKICKSSNLTENYVYIEDLQLKCSEDENVNKIAEQIAENLPKDDAYKEVKEKLKKDLVIVSDNVFRDLVSLTTEVVTRIKIDPLTGTVDKRVGGLWSEEYLPTDTIMYSLILIPGRLNNLKPEEITEKLKKYDGKILQIGGDETVGKGFALIKLVEGGGKNVEKS
;
A
#
# COMPACT_ATOMS: atom_id res chain seq x y z
N MET A 1 -2.22 -20.04 15.90
CA MET A 1 -1.00 -20.00 15.09
C MET A 1 -1.45 -19.97 13.64
N PHE A 2 -0.81 -19.17 12.79
CA PHE A 2 -1.16 -19.07 11.37
C PHE A 2 -0.47 -20.18 10.61
N GLU A 3 -1.19 -20.83 9.70
CA GLU A 3 -0.68 -21.94 8.89
C GLU A 3 -0.19 -21.45 7.53
N LYS A 4 -0.83 -20.41 7.00
CA LYS A 4 -0.40 -19.75 5.75
C LYS A 4 -0.38 -18.24 5.92
N ALA A 5 0.49 -17.60 5.16
CA ALA A 5 0.57 -16.14 5.05
C ALA A 5 0.79 -15.75 3.58
N LEU A 6 0.14 -14.68 3.17
CA LEU A 6 0.30 -14.07 1.86
C LEU A 6 0.85 -12.66 2.03
N MET A 7 1.88 -12.32 1.27
CA MET A 7 2.29 -10.93 1.10
C MET A 7 1.35 -10.28 0.09
N THR A 8 0.82 -9.13 0.45
CA THR A 8 -0.08 -8.33 -0.39
C THR A 8 0.60 -7.02 -0.73
N TYR A 9 0.95 -6.79 -1.99
CA TYR A 9 1.43 -5.49 -2.45
C TYR A 9 0.28 -4.66 -2.97
N ILE A 10 0.32 -3.38 -2.69
CA ILE A 10 -0.68 -2.38 -3.06
C ILE A 10 0.07 -1.29 -3.82
N TYR A 11 -0.19 -1.18 -5.12
CA TYR A 11 0.38 -0.13 -5.97
C TYR A 11 -0.70 0.89 -6.30
N ALA A 12 -0.46 2.15 -5.97
CA ALA A 12 -1.41 3.25 -6.18
C ALA A 12 -1.44 3.65 -7.66
N GLU A 13 -2.52 3.29 -8.38
CA GLU A 13 -2.78 3.73 -9.74
C GLU A 13 -3.29 5.18 -9.80
N THR A 14 -4.00 5.58 -8.76
CA THR A 14 -4.46 6.95 -8.55
C THR A 14 -4.21 7.34 -7.10
N PRO A 15 -4.19 8.63 -6.76
CA PRO A 15 -4.00 9.05 -5.38
C PRO A 15 -4.99 8.40 -4.43
N ILE A 16 -4.52 7.93 -3.27
CA ILE A 16 -5.33 7.20 -2.28
C ILE A 16 -5.55 8.07 -1.05
N HIS A 17 -6.81 8.20 -0.64
CA HIS A 17 -7.20 8.85 0.62
C HIS A 17 -7.61 7.81 1.68
N PRO A 18 -6.69 7.24 2.45
CA PRO A 18 -7.01 6.43 3.63
C PRO A 18 -7.30 7.36 4.81
N GLY A 19 -8.48 8.01 4.81
CA GLY A 19 -8.83 9.03 5.79
C GLY A 19 -8.82 8.52 7.23
N ASN A 20 -8.39 9.35 8.19
CA ASN A 20 -8.33 8.98 9.61
C ASN A 20 -9.66 9.18 10.35
N GLY A 21 -10.68 9.72 9.70
CA GLY A 21 -12.03 9.89 10.24
C GLY A 21 -12.20 11.02 11.26
N THR A 22 -11.13 11.75 11.61
CA THR A 22 -11.17 12.84 12.58
C THR A 22 -10.51 14.09 12.02
N VAL A 23 -11.18 15.23 12.19
CA VAL A 23 -10.57 16.56 11.99
C VAL A 23 -9.74 16.83 13.25
N ILE A 24 -8.45 16.55 13.20
CA ILE A 24 -7.51 17.01 14.23
C ILE A 24 -7.02 18.38 13.77
N SER A 25 -6.81 19.30 14.70
CA SER A 25 -6.26 20.63 14.43
C SER A 25 -4.90 20.53 13.72
N GLY A 26 -4.91 20.52 12.40
CA GLY A 26 -3.75 20.42 11.52
C GLY A 26 -3.91 21.36 10.32
N ALA A 27 -2.91 21.39 9.45
CA ALA A 27 -2.92 22.20 8.23
C ALA A 27 -3.89 21.65 7.16
N VAL A 28 -4.33 20.40 7.31
CA VAL A 28 -5.25 19.71 6.37
C VAL A 28 -6.52 19.30 7.13
N ASP A 29 -7.68 19.56 6.52
CA ASP A 29 -8.98 19.24 7.14
C ASP A 29 -9.25 17.74 7.20
N LEU A 30 -8.91 17.02 6.13
CA LEU A 30 -9.09 15.58 6.01
C LEU A 30 -7.73 14.91 5.75
N PRO A 31 -6.95 14.62 6.82
CA PRO A 31 -5.66 13.98 6.69
C PRO A 31 -5.77 12.46 6.51
N ILE A 32 -4.71 11.85 5.98
CA ILE A 32 -4.59 10.39 5.87
C ILE A 32 -4.18 9.75 7.20
N GLN A 33 -4.34 8.43 7.27
CA GLN A 33 -3.91 7.62 8.42
C GLN A 33 -2.39 7.52 8.48
N ARG A 34 -1.84 7.64 9.70
CA ARG A 34 -0.39 7.53 9.97
C ARG A 34 -0.14 6.73 11.24
N GLU A 35 1.00 6.07 11.29
CA GLU A 35 1.50 5.48 12.53
C GLU A 35 1.86 6.60 13.51
N ARG A 36 1.41 6.49 14.76
CA ARG A 36 1.62 7.54 15.76
C ARG A 36 3.08 7.82 16.09
N HIS A 37 3.94 6.80 16.05
CA HIS A 37 5.32 6.90 16.52
C HIS A 37 6.33 7.19 15.41
N THR A 38 6.00 6.92 14.16
CA THR A 38 6.86 7.15 13.00
C THR A 38 6.36 8.25 12.07
N GLU A 39 5.08 8.59 12.16
CA GLU A 39 4.34 9.43 11.20
C GLU A 39 4.28 8.82 9.77
N PHE A 40 4.70 7.57 9.62
CA PHE A 40 4.62 6.89 8.33
C PHE A 40 3.16 6.64 7.94
N PRO A 41 2.81 6.90 6.66
CA PRO A 41 1.48 6.60 6.16
C PRO A 41 1.13 5.12 6.27
N ILE A 42 -0.11 4.82 6.63
CA ILE A 42 -0.67 3.47 6.68
C ILE A 42 -2.05 3.41 6.07
N ILE A 43 -2.47 2.20 5.68
CA ILE A 43 -3.86 1.87 5.43
C ILE A 43 -4.24 0.79 6.43
N GLN A 44 -5.23 1.05 7.28
CA GLN A 44 -5.63 0.08 8.31
C GLN A 44 -6.08 -1.24 7.67
N GLY A 45 -5.68 -2.35 8.28
CA GLY A 45 -6.04 -3.71 7.85
C GLY A 45 -7.54 -3.95 7.81
N SER A 46 -8.31 -3.25 8.66
CA SER A 46 -9.77 -3.25 8.62
C SER A 46 -10.32 -2.66 7.32
N SER A 47 -9.71 -1.58 6.81
CA SER A 47 -10.07 -0.97 5.53
C SER A 47 -9.78 -1.90 4.37
N ILE A 48 -8.58 -2.50 4.33
CA ILE A 48 -8.19 -3.47 3.30
C ILE A 48 -9.13 -4.69 3.33
N LYS A 49 -9.37 -5.24 4.51
CA LYS A 49 -10.29 -6.37 4.69
C LYS A 49 -11.71 -6.04 4.22
N GLY A 50 -12.19 -4.83 4.50
CA GLY A 50 -13.48 -4.32 4.04
C GLY A 50 -13.56 -4.23 2.51
N VAL A 51 -12.52 -3.69 1.87
CA VAL A 51 -12.40 -3.61 0.41
C VAL A 51 -12.42 -4.99 -0.22
N LEU A 52 -11.60 -5.94 0.27
CA LEU A 52 -11.58 -7.31 -0.21
C LEU A 52 -12.96 -7.96 -0.08
N ARG A 53 -13.61 -7.82 1.08
CA ARG A 53 -14.96 -8.34 1.30
C ARG A 53 -15.98 -7.78 0.30
N ASN A 54 -15.99 -6.46 0.10
CA ASN A 54 -16.95 -5.79 -0.78
C ASN A 54 -16.70 -6.15 -2.27
N SER A 55 -15.44 -6.35 -2.64
CA SER A 55 -15.05 -6.72 -4.01
C SER A 55 -15.29 -8.20 -4.33
N THR A 56 -15.59 -9.04 -3.35
CA THR A 56 -15.79 -10.48 -3.53
C THR A 56 -16.85 -10.80 -4.57
N CYS A 57 -17.97 -10.09 -4.54
CA CYS A 57 -19.06 -10.28 -5.49
C CYS A 57 -18.72 -9.81 -6.91
N LEU A 58 -17.81 -8.82 -7.03
CA LEU A 58 -17.37 -8.29 -8.33
C LEU A 58 -16.35 -9.22 -9.01
N ILE A 59 -15.55 -9.93 -8.21
CA ILE A 59 -14.44 -10.78 -8.69
C ILE A 59 -14.88 -12.22 -8.90
N GLU A 60 -16.15 -12.57 -8.66
CA GLU A 60 -16.71 -13.92 -8.83
C GLU A 60 -15.88 -15.01 -8.09
N ILE A 61 -15.51 -14.73 -6.83
CA ILE A 61 -14.76 -15.68 -5.99
C ILE A 61 -15.49 -17.00 -5.83
N ASP A 62 -16.83 -17.00 -5.94
CA ASP A 62 -17.63 -18.20 -5.98
C ASP A 62 -18.76 -18.07 -7.00
N ASN A 63 -18.91 -19.09 -7.87
CA ASN A 63 -20.02 -19.18 -8.82
C ASN A 63 -21.40 -19.21 -8.13
N LYS A 64 -21.46 -19.55 -6.82
CA LYS A 64 -22.68 -19.50 -6.02
C LYS A 64 -23.06 -18.08 -5.61
N CYS A 65 -22.11 -17.14 -5.62
CA CYS A 65 -22.36 -15.72 -5.36
C CYS A 65 -22.89 -14.94 -6.58
N LYS A 66 -23.16 -15.58 -7.72
CA LYS A 66 -23.78 -14.93 -8.90
C LYS A 66 -25.11 -14.23 -8.60
N GLN A 67 -25.73 -14.51 -7.45
CA GLN A 67 -26.97 -13.88 -6.97
C GLN A 67 -26.74 -12.77 -5.93
N CYS A 68 -25.50 -12.39 -5.64
CA CYS A 68 -25.25 -11.21 -4.81
C CYS A 68 -25.69 -9.94 -5.58
N SER A 69 -27.00 -9.77 -5.69
CA SER A 69 -27.52 -8.43 -5.91
C SER A 69 -26.98 -7.57 -4.76
N LYS A 70 -26.54 -6.34 -5.05
CA LYS A 70 -25.90 -5.39 -4.11
C LYS A 70 -26.80 -4.99 -2.91
N THR A 71 -27.72 -5.86 -2.49
CA THR A 71 -28.54 -5.63 -1.30
C THR A 71 -27.81 -6.20 -0.08
N GLN A 72 -27.81 -5.46 1.00
CA GLN A 72 -27.21 -5.83 2.28
C GLN A 72 -27.65 -7.24 2.74
N GLU A 73 -28.90 -7.61 2.48
CA GLU A 73 -29.48 -8.90 2.82
C GLU A 73 -28.85 -10.10 2.05
N THR A 74 -28.41 -9.90 0.82
CA THR A 74 -27.72 -10.96 0.04
C THR A 74 -26.26 -11.10 0.39
N ILE A 75 -25.60 -10.02 0.78
CA ILE A 75 -24.22 -10.05 1.28
C ILE A 75 -24.17 -10.79 2.63
N GLU A 76 -25.14 -10.57 3.50
CA GLU A 76 -25.25 -11.23 4.80
C GLU A 76 -25.57 -12.73 4.69
N LYS A 77 -26.15 -13.20 3.60
CA LYS A 77 -26.44 -14.62 3.34
C LYS A 77 -25.31 -15.39 2.65
N CYS A 78 -24.25 -14.70 2.20
CA CYS A 78 -23.13 -15.35 1.50
C CYS A 78 -22.23 -16.07 2.52
N GLU A 79 -22.31 -17.40 2.56
CA GLU A 79 -21.58 -18.25 3.49
C GLU A 79 -20.05 -18.08 3.37
N ILE A 80 -19.54 -17.90 2.15
CA ILE A 80 -18.10 -17.69 1.89
C ILE A 80 -17.62 -16.37 2.48
N LEU A 81 -18.41 -15.29 2.36
CA LEU A 81 -18.06 -14.01 2.96
C LEU A 81 -17.96 -14.14 4.49
N LYS A 82 -18.89 -14.87 5.11
CA LYS A 82 -18.85 -15.13 6.55
C LYS A 82 -17.63 -15.96 6.95
N GLN A 83 -17.35 -17.02 6.22
CA GLN A 83 -16.25 -17.92 6.54
C GLN A 83 -14.89 -17.26 6.33
N VAL A 84 -14.69 -16.49 5.28
CA VAL A 84 -13.41 -15.84 4.97
C VAL A 84 -13.25 -14.54 5.76
N PHE A 85 -14.24 -13.65 5.70
CA PHE A 85 -14.10 -12.29 6.27
C PHE A 85 -14.75 -12.11 7.65
N GLY A 86 -15.57 -13.06 8.08
CA GLY A 86 -16.30 -12.98 9.34
C GLY A 86 -17.67 -12.34 9.22
N SER A 87 -18.43 -12.47 10.30
CA SER A 87 -19.76 -11.87 10.49
C SER A 87 -19.87 -11.34 11.92
N PRO A 88 -20.90 -10.58 12.27
CA PRO A 88 -21.16 -10.18 13.65
C PRO A 88 -21.26 -11.36 14.64
N GLU A 89 -21.59 -12.56 14.11
CA GLU A 89 -21.84 -13.78 14.87
C GLU A 89 -20.64 -14.74 14.87
N GLY A 90 -19.60 -14.48 14.05
CA GLY A 90 -18.48 -15.41 13.90
C GLY A 90 -17.19 -14.79 13.36
N VAL A 91 -16.08 -15.39 13.81
CA VAL A 91 -14.73 -14.97 13.41
C VAL A 91 -14.45 -15.40 11.97
N GLY A 92 -13.85 -14.53 11.18
CA GLY A 92 -13.41 -14.84 9.80
C GLY A 92 -12.13 -15.67 9.73
N GLY A 93 -11.95 -16.36 8.62
CA GLY A 93 -10.80 -17.22 8.32
C GLY A 93 -9.53 -16.47 7.93
N ILE A 94 -9.51 -15.14 7.93
CA ILE A 94 -8.31 -14.34 7.64
C ILE A 94 -8.13 -13.19 8.64
N SER A 95 -6.87 -12.89 8.91
CA SER A 95 -6.45 -11.64 9.56
C SER A 95 -5.65 -10.82 8.54
N VAL A 96 -5.95 -9.53 8.42
CA VAL A 96 -5.28 -8.61 7.51
C VAL A 96 -4.54 -7.58 8.35
N THR A 97 -3.22 -7.43 8.14
CA THR A 97 -2.42 -6.41 8.85
C THR A 97 -2.62 -5.05 8.20
N ASP A 98 -2.23 -3.99 8.91
CA ASP A 98 -2.15 -2.67 8.31
C ASP A 98 -1.17 -2.70 7.13
N ALA A 99 -1.52 -2.01 6.04
CA ALA A 99 -0.57 -1.80 4.97
C ALA A 99 0.43 -0.72 5.40
N ARG A 100 1.72 -1.06 5.24
CA ARG A 100 2.86 -0.22 5.54
C ARG A 100 3.44 0.34 4.26
N ILE A 101 3.96 1.55 4.35
CA ILE A 101 4.70 2.17 3.24
C ILE A 101 5.99 1.39 2.97
N LEU A 102 6.24 1.08 1.70
CA LEU A 102 7.46 0.40 1.25
C LEU A 102 8.32 1.31 0.40
N ALA A 103 7.73 1.96 -0.59
CA ALA A 103 8.40 2.94 -1.43
C ALA A 103 7.44 4.09 -1.74
N PHE A 104 7.93 5.30 -1.59
CA PHE A 104 7.16 6.53 -1.75
C PHE A 104 7.74 7.37 -2.88
N PRO A 105 6.93 7.80 -3.86
CA PRO A 105 7.40 8.61 -4.98
C PRO A 105 7.68 10.04 -4.53
N VAL A 106 8.80 10.58 -4.99
CA VAL A 106 9.22 11.96 -4.73
C VAL A 106 9.75 12.61 -5.99
N ARG A 107 9.52 13.90 -6.14
CA ARG A 107 10.06 14.67 -7.25
C ARG A 107 11.58 14.71 -7.18
N THR A 108 12.23 14.52 -8.34
CA THR A 108 13.68 14.58 -8.46
C THR A 108 14.09 15.53 -9.58
N LEU A 109 15.27 16.15 -9.46
CA LEU A 109 15.79 17.07 -10.48
C LEU A 109 16.07 16.37 -11.81
N LYS A 110 16.59 15.12 -11.77
CA LYS A 110 16.79 14.25 -12.93
C LYS A 110 15.79 13.10 -12.86
N GLY A 111 15.29 12.64 -14.02
CA GLY A 111 14.41 11.47 -14.11
C GLY A 111 12.94 11.74 -13.74
N VAL A 112 12.54 12.99 -13.51
CA VAL A 112 11.20 13.46 -13.16
C VAL A 112 10.83 13.11 -11.72
N PHE A 113 10.85 11.84 -11.33
CA PHE A 113 10.64 11.34 -9.97
C PHE A 113 11.44 10.07 -9.73
N GLY A 114 11.65 9.73 -8.47
CA GLY A 114 12.19 8.46 -8.02
C GLY A 114 11.41 7.96 -6.82
N TRP A 115 11.69 6.75 -6.37
CA TRP A 115 11.11 6.22 -5.13
C TRP A 115 12.11 6.32 -3.99
N ILE A 116 11.63 6.73 -2.84
CA ILE A 116 12.39 6.68 -1.59
C ILE A 116 11.89 5.57 -0.68
N THR A 117 12.80 4.99 0.07
CA THR A 117 12.55 4.11 1.21
C THR A 117 13.57 4.40 2.31
N CYS A 118 13.48 3.72 3.45
CA CYS A 118 14.41 3.94 4.55
C CYS A 118 14.76 2.61 5.27
N PRO A 119 15.84 2.59 6.08
CA PRO A 119 16.25 1.41 6.81
C PRO A 119 15.17 0.80 7.69
N LEU A 120 14.37 1.61 8.39
CA LEU A 120 13.28 1.14 9.25
C LEU A 120 12.16 0.45 8.45
N ALA A 121 11.77 1.02 7.30
CA ALA A 121 10.76 0.44 6.42
C ALA A 121 11.24 -0.90 5.85
N LEU A 122 12.50 -0.95 5.40
CA LEU A 122 13.13 -2.15 4.85
C LEU A 122 13.33 -3.25 5.89
N ASP A 123 13.69 -2.91 7.14
CA ASP A 123 13.84 -3.88 8.23
C ASP A 123 12.49 -4.57 8.54
N ARG A 124 11.41 -3.79 8.58
CA ARG A 124 10.06 -4.33 8.73
C ARG A 124 9.67 -5.22 7.55
N TYR A 125 9.94 -4.77 6.34
CA TYR A 125 9.66 -5.52 5.13
C TYR A 125 10.43 -6.84 5.09
N LYS A 126 11.73 -6.84 5.42
CA LYS A 126 12.57 -8.03 5.51
C LYS A 126 12.02 -9.06 6.48
N ARG A 127 11.66 -8.64 7.70
CA ARG A 127 11.04 -9.52 8.70
C ARG A 127 9.71 -10.11 8.24
N ASP A 128 8.89 -9.30 7.55
CA ASP A 128 7.59 -9.75 7.05
C ASP A 128 7.75 -10.71 5.86
N LEU A 129 8.76 -10.53 4.99
CA LEU A 129 9.13 -11.49 3.95
C LEU A 129 9.56 -12.83 4.55
N GLU A 130 10.42 -12.81 5.56
CA GLU A 130 10.87 -14.02 6.27
C GLU A 130 9.70 -14.74 6.94
N LEU A 131 8.76 -14.01 7.55
CA LEU A 131 7.56 -14.56 8.17
C LEU A 131 6.66 -15.27 7.14
N VAL A 132 6.56 -14.73 5.94
CA VAL A 132 5.81 -15.35 4.84
C VAL A 132 6.59 -16.51 4.20
N GLY A 133 7.90 -16.63 4.47
CA GLY A 133 8.78 -17.65 3.89
C GLY A 133 9.30 -17.28 2.50
N ILE A 134 9.41 -15.99 2.20
CA ILE A 134 10.05 -15.45 0.99
C ILE A 134 11.50 -15.16 1.31
N GLY A 135 12.43 -15.72 0.51
CA GLY A 135 13.86 -15.52 0.67
C GLY A 135 14.29 -14.08 0.42
N VAL A 136 15.31 -13.65 1.16
CA VAL A 136 15.94 -12.32 1.05
C VAL A 136 17.44 -12.53 0.89
N ASP A 137 18.02 -11.96 -0.15
CA ASP A 137 19.46 -12.08 -0.49
C ASP A 137 20.18 -10.72 -0.45
N TRP A 138 19.60 -9.72 0.21
CA TRP A 138 20.15 -8.38 0.36
C TRP A 138 20.27 -7.97 1.83
N GLU A 139 21.18 -7.03 2.08
CA GLU A 139 21.36 -6.38 3.35
C GLU A 139 20.87 -4.92 3.28
N ILE A 140 20.50 -4.37 4.42
CA ILE A 140 20.03 -2.98 4.50
C ILE A 140 21.22 -2.05 4.57
N SER A 141 21.47 -1.32 3.50
CA SER A 141 22.49 -0.28 3.46
C SER A 141 21.97 1.01 4.06
N LYS A 142 22.55 1.40 5.20
CA LYS A 142 22.12 2.61 5.91
C LYS A 142 22.94 3.82 5.45
N PRO A 143 22.30 4.97 5.11
CA PRO A 143 23.00 6.25 5.06
C PRO A 143 23.65 6.56 6.40
N SER A 144 24.83 7.20 6.41
CA SER A 144 25.54 7.52 7.65
C SER A 144 25.07 8.80 8.29
N SER A 145 24.33 9.64 7.56
CA SER A 145 23.71 10.87 8.04
C SER A 145 22.44 11.21 7.27
N ASP A 146 21.72 12.24 7.72
CA ASP A 146 20.54 12.78 7.03
C ASP A 146 20.90 13.53 5.73
N GLU A 147 22.17 13.80 5.48
CA GLU A 147 22.68 14.43 4.27
C GLU A 147 23.15 13.42 3.21
N GLU A 148 23.02 12.13 3.49
CA GLU A 148 23.43 11.04 2.60
C GLU A 148 22.26 10.17 2.14
N ALA A 149 22.44 9.56 0.95
CA ALA A 149 21.53 8.58 0.39
C ALA A 149 22.30 7.42 -0.25
N LYS A 150 21.69 6.23 -0.28
CA LYS A 150 22.15 5.09 -1.06
C LYS A 150 21.27 4.93 -2.29
N ILE A 151 21.90 4.69 -3.44
CA ILE A 151 21.22 4.61 -4.73
C ILE A 151 21.60 3.34 -5.47
N CYS A 152 20.76 2.96 -6.44
CA CYS A 152 21.08 1.90 -7.38
C CYS A 152 22.34 2.23 -8.18
N LYS A 153 23.17 1.23 -8.46
CA LYS A 153 24.17 1.33 -9.50
C LYS A 153 23.47 1.58 -10.84
N SER A 154 23.91 2.48 -11.63
CA SER A 154 23.25 2.90 -12.89
C SER A 154 21.94 3.71 -12.69
N SER A 155 21.77 4.35 -11.55
CA SER A 155 20.67 5.30 -11.33
C SER A 155 20.77 6.47 -12.32
N ASN A 156 19.59 6.85 -12.86
CA ASN A 156 19.50 8.02 -13.74
C ASN A 156 19.32 9.34 -12.95
N LEU A 157 19.21 9.27 -11.62
CA LEU A 157 18.86 10.42 -10.79
C LEU A 157 20.02 11.36 -10.50
N THR A 158 21.27 10.89 -10.68
CA THR A 158 22.44 11.62 -10.20
C THR A 158 23.76 11.25 -10.85
N GLU A 159 24.80 12.06 -10.56
CA GLU A 159 26.21 11.71 -10.72
C GLU A 159 26.93 11.62 -9.37
N ASN A 160 26.71 12.60 -8.44
CA ASN A 160 27.30 12.64 -7.10
C ASN A 160 26.29 13.03 -6.02
N TYR A 161 25.23 13.76 -6.38
CA TYR A 161 24.18 14.22 -5.50
C TYR A 161 22.83 13.91 -6.11
N VAL A 162 21.93 13.40 -5.31
CA VAL A 162 20.51 13.29 -5.66
C VAL A 162 19.79 14.50 -5.09
N TYR A 163 18.97 15.14 -5.92
CA TYR A 163 18.11 16.24 -5.52
C TYR A 163 16.68 15.72 -5.42
N ILE A 164 16.16 15.66 -4.21
CA ILE A 164 14.82 15.18 -3.87
C ILE A 164 14.05 16.31 -3.25
N GLU A 165 12.97 16.73 -3.89
CA GLU A 165 12.24 17.95 -3.53
C GLU A 165 13.22 19.13 -3.37
N ASP A 166 13.31 19.72 -2.20
CA ASP A 166 14.22 20.82 -1.88
C ASP A 166 15.53 20.36 -1.19
N LEU A 167 15.76 19.05 -1.08
CA LEU A 167 16.92 18.46 -0.44
C LEU A 167 18.01 18.09 -1.45
N GLN A 168 19.26 18.38 -1.09
CA GLN A 168 20.45 17.90 -1.78
C GLN A 168 21.12 16.84 -0.92
N LEU A 169 21.13 15.59 -1.35
CA LEU A 169 21.75 14.47 -0.63
C LEU A 169 22.96 13.97 -1.37
N LYS A 170 24.08 13.81 -0.67
CA LYS A 170 25.27 13.14 -1.22
C LYS A 170 24.95 11.66 -1.39
N CYS A 171 25.16 11.13 -2.57
CA CYS A 171 24.80 9.75 -2.83
C CYS A 171 26.02 8.84 -3.05
N SER A 172 25.83 7.58 -2.71
CA SER A 172 26.75 6.49 -3.03
C SER A 172 25.99 5.31 -3.60
N GLU A 173 26.54 4.71 -4.64
CA GLU A 173 26.00 3.51 -5.24
C GLU A 173 26.15 2.30 -4.31
N ASP A 174 25.11 1.44 -4.28
CA ASP A 174 25.14 0.23 -3.49
C ASP A 174 24.36 -0.90 -4.17
N GLU A 175 24.98 -2.05 -4.32
CA GLU A 175 24.41 -3.25 -4.94
C GLU A 175 23.17 -3.77 -4.22
N ASN A 176 23.11 -3.63 -2.88
CA ASN A 176 21.95 -4.04 -2.15
C ASN A 176 20.70 -3.22 -2.51
N VAL A 177 20.88 -1.94 -2.87
CA VAL A 177 19.75 -1.11 -3.34
C VAL A 177 19.17 -1.67 -4.64
N ASN A 178 20.03 -2.15 -5.56
CA ASN A 178 19.57 -2.82 -6.78
C ASN A 178 18.77 -4.08 -6.46
N LYS A 179 19.28 -4.94 -5.58
CA LYS A 179 18.60 -6.18 -5.19
C LYS A 179 17.26 -5.91 -4.53
N ILE A 180 17.18 -4.91 -3.65
CA ILE A 180 15.93 -4.48 -3.01
C ILE A 180 14.94 -3.99 -4.07
N ALA A 181 15.40 -3.13 -5.00
CA ALA A 181 14.58 -2.59 -6.07
C ALA A 181 14.08 -3.69 -7.01
N GLU A 182 14.93 -4.67 -7.36
CA GLU A 182 14.56 -5.84 -8.14
C GLU A 182 13.49 -6.68 -7.44
N GLN A 183 13.69 -6.99 -6.14
CA GLN A 183 12.71 -7.76 -5.38
C GLN A 183 11.36 -7.06 -5.29
N ILE A 184 11.34 -5.73 -5.06
CA ILE A 184 10.09 -4.96 -5.08
C ILE A 184 9.45 -4.99 -6.46
N ALA A 185 10.22 -4.74 -7.53
CA ALA A 185 9.75 -4.73 -8.90
C ALA A 185 9.18 -6.08 -9.37
N GLU A 186 9.81 -7.20 -8.97
CA GLU A 186 9.32 -8.55 -9.28
C GLU A 186 7.97 -8.86 -8.64
N ASN A 187 7.70 -8.24 -7.50
CA ASN A 187 6.45 -8.36 -6.76
C ASN A 187 5.38 -7.34 -7.21
N LEU A 188 5.66 -6.48 -8.17
CA LEU A 188 4.64 -5.74 -8.91
C LEU A 188 4.00 -6.65 -9.99
N PRO A 189 2.83 -6.31 -10.53
CA PRO A 189 2.14 -7.13 -11.51
C PRO A 189 2.99 -7.51 -12.71
N LYS A 190 2.77 -8.73 -13.23
CA LYS A 190 3.55 -9.25 -14.36
C LYS A 190 3.07 -8.78 -15.73
N ASP A 191 2.06 -7.94 -15.78
CA ASP A 191 1.52 -7.38 -17.01
C ASP A 191 2.57 -6.51 -17.72
N ASP A 192 2.64 -6.56 -19.04
CA ASP A 192 3.52 -5.76 -19.88
C ASP A 192 3.28 -4.24 -19.68
N ALA A 193 2.08 -3.85 -19.27
CA ALA A 193 1.75 -2.47 -18.94
C ALA A 193 2.64 -1.87 -17.83
N TYR A 194 3.15 -2.71 -16.92
CA TYR A 194 4.01 -2.29 -15.81
C TYR A 194 5.51 -2.41 -16.08
N LYS A 195 5.90 -2.78 -17.29
CA LYS A 195 7.30 -2.99 -17.66
C LYS A 195 8.15 -1.75 -17.40
N GLU A 196 7.72 -0.61 -17.90
CA GLU A 196 8.47 0.65 -17.77
C GLU A 196 8.57 1.12 -16.31
N VAL A 197 7.49 0.98 -15.54
CA VAL A 197 7.48 1.29 -14.09
C VAL A 197 8.47 0.41 -13.34
N LYS A 198 8.51 -0.89 -13.63
CA LYS A 198 9.46 -1.83 -13.03
C LYS A 198 10.91 -1.51 -13.37
N GLU A 199 11.19 -1.24 -14.64
CA GLU A 199 12.54 -0.88 -15.08
C GLU A 199 12.99 0.46 -14.48
N LYS A 200 12.07 1.40 -14.31
CA LYS A 200 12.35 2.66 -13.60
C LYS A 200 12.62 2.40 -12.12
N LEU A 201 11.78 1.63 -11.44
CA LEU A 201 11.95 1.32 -10.01
C LEU A 201 13.31 0.64 -9.74
N LYS A 202 13.75 -0.29 -10.58
CA LYS A 202 15.05 -0.97 -10.48
C LYS A 202 16.25 -0.03 -10.55
N LYS A 203 16.08 1.15 -11.15
CA LYS A 203 17.14 2.15 -11.32
C LYS A 203 17.02 3.32 -10.36
N ASP A 204 15.81 3.70 -10.02
CA ASP A 204 15.50 4.99 -9.40
C ASP A 204 14.95 4.83 -7.96
N LEU A 205 15.26 3.70 -7.29
CA LEU A 205 15.05 3.54 -5.86
C LEU A 205 16.21 4.20 -5.08
N VAL A 206 15.86 4.95 -4.04
CA VAL A 206 16.80 5.66 -3.17
C VAL A 206 16.52 5.29 -1.72
N ILE A 207 17.54 4.90 -0.97
CA ILE A 207 17.44 4.72 0.48
C ILE A 207 17.95 6.00 1.14
N VAL A 208 17.06 6.69 1.84
CA VAL A 208 17.35 7.87 2.69
C VAL A 208 17.36 7.47 4.16
N SER A 209 17.81 8.35 5.05
CA SER A 209 17.71 8.10 6.50
C SER A 209 16.25 8.03 6.95
N ASP A 210 16.00 7.41 8.12
CA ASP A 210 14.65 7.30 8.68
C ASP A 210 14.03 8.67 8.96
N ASN A 211 14.84 9.67 9.37
CA ASN A 211 14.39 11.05 9.60
C ASN A 211 13.95 11.73 8.30
N VAL A 212 14.80 11.67 7.28
CA VAL A 212 14.50 12.26 5.96
C VAL A 212 13.27 11.59 5.34
N PHE A 213 13.15 10.27 5.48
CA PHE A 213 11.98 9.56 4.99
C PHE A 213 10.69 10.01 5.70
N ARG A 214 10.72 10.10 7.04
CA ARG A 214 9.57 10.61 7.82
C ARG A 214 9.14 11.98 7.35
N ASP A 215 10.09 12.89 7.17
CA ASP A 215 9.80 14.27 6.80
C ASP A 215 9.23 14.33 5.36
N LEU A 216 9.82 13.59 4.43
CA LEU A 216 9.33 13.54 3.05
C LEU A 216 7.92 12.92 2.96
N VAL A 217 7.65 11.77 3.58
CA VAL A 217 6.30 11.17 3.53
C VAL A 217 5.24 11.97 4.29
N SER A 218 5.66 12.94 5.11
CA SER A 218 4.76 13.85 5.82
C SER A 218 4.51 15.15 5.07
N LEU A 219 5.49 15.63 4.33
CA LEU A 219 5.46 16.97 3.71
C LEU A 219 5.17 16.95 2.21
N THR A 220 5.33 15.80 1.55
CA THR A 220 5.20 15.69 0.08
C THR A 220 4.04 14.80 -0.38
N THR A 221 3.06 14.57 0.50
CA THR A 221 1.76 14.03 0.12
C THR A 221 1.00 15.03 -0.75
N GLU A 222 0.06 14.55 -1.56
CA GLU A 222 -0.80 15.45 -2.32
C GLU A 222 -1.86 16.08 -1.40
N VAL A 223 -1.92 17.40 -1.36
CA VAL A 223 -2.97 18.14 -0.66
C VAL A 223 -3.81 18.88 -1.68
N VAL A 224 -5.09 18.52 -1.76
CA VAL A 224 -6.04 19.09 -2.73
C VAL A 224 -7.09 19.90 -1.99
N THR A 225 -7.22 21.18 -2.33
CA THR A 225 -8.31 22.01 -1.86
C THR A 225 -9.56 21.77 -2.69
N ARG A 226 -10.67 21.45 -2.04
CA ARG A 226 -11.97 21.26 -2.67
C ARG A 226 -12.93 22.36 -2.30
N ILE A 227 -13.84 22.65 -3.22
CA ILE A 227 -14.91 23.62 -3.02
C ILE A 227 -16.25 23.00 -3.37
N LYS A 228 -17.28 23.35 -2.60
CA LYS A 228 -18.66 23.09 -2.96
C LYS A 228 -19.25 24.34 -3.59
N ILE A 229 -19.70 24.23 -4.82
CA ILE A 229 -20.31 25.33 -5.57
C ILE A 229 -21.83 25.28 -5.37
N ASP A 230 -22.42 26.42 -5.03
CA ASP A 230 -23.89 26.59 -5.05
C ASP A 230 -24.33 26.64 -6.53
N PRO A 231 -25.21 25.71 -6.97
CA PRO A 231 -25.63 25.64 -8.36
C PRO A 231 -26.47 26.83 -8.83
N LEU A 232 -27.05 27.60 -7.89
CA LEU A 232 -27.88 28.76 -8.20
C LEU A 232 -27.05 30.03 -8.40
N THR A 233 -25.99 30.20 -7.61
CA THR A 233 -25.19 31.43 -7.64
C THR A 233 -23.86 31.26 -8.38
N GLY A 234 -23.43 30.01 -8.63
CA GLY A 234 -22.13 29.70 -9.23
C GLY A 234 -20.93 30.06 -8.33
N THR A 235 -21.17 30.35 -7.05
CA THR A 235 -20.13 30.72 -6.07
C THR A 235 -20.01 29.65 -4.98
N VAL A 236 -18.98 29.76 -4.13
CA VAL A 236 -18.76 28.83 -3.02
C VAL A 236 -19.96 28.84 -2.08
N ASP A 237 -20.49 27.65 -1.76
CA ASP A 237 -21.62 27.50 -0.83
C ASP A 237 -21.15 27.75 0.62
N LYS A 238 -21.38 28.95 1.12
CA LYS A 238 -20.99 29.38 2.46
C LYS A 238 -21.85 28.79 3.59
N ARG A 239 -22.98 28.13 3.24
CA ARG A 239 -23.93 27.59 4.26
C ARG A 239 -23.46 26.27 4.88
N VAL A 240 -22.57 25.54 4.21
CA VAL A 240 -22.17 24.16 4.57
C VAL A 240 -20.65 24.00 4.61
N GLY A 241 -19.87 25.05 4.86
CA GLY A 241 -18.40 24.95 4.89
C GLY A 241 -17.84 24.53 3.51
N GLY A 242 -18.10 25.34 2.50
CA GLY A 242 -17.83 24.97 1.11
C GLY A 242 -16.38 24.97 0.65
N LEU A 243 -15.43 25.00 1.57
CA LEU A 243 -13.98 24.90 1.30
C LEU A 243 -13.36 23.94 2.31
N TRP A 244 -12.60 22.93 1.84
CA TRP A 244 -11.84 22.02 2.68
C TRP A 244 -10.64 21.47 1.90
N SER A 245 -9.66 20.97 2.63
CA SER A 245 -8.46 20.33 2.11
C SER A 245 -8.46 18.84 2.40
N GLU A 246 -8.04 18.04 1.43
CA GLU A 246 -7.91 16.59 1.53
C GLU A 246 -6.48 16.17 1.21
N GLU A 247 -5.94 15.26 2.02
CA GLU A 247 -4.61 14.69 1.84
C GLU A 247 -4.70 13.33 1.14
N TYR A 248 -3.75 13.03 0.27
CA TYR A 248 -3.67 11.77 -0.46
C TYR A 248 -2.24 11.23 -0.48
N LEU A 249 -2.13 9.92 -0.44
CA LEU A 249 -0.93 9.22 -0.92
C LEU A 249 -0.85 9.43 -2.43
N PRO A 250 0.29 9.85 -2.98
CA PRO A 250 0.41 10.08 -4.43
C PRO A 250 0.31 8.77 -5.24
N THR A 251 -0.02 8.91 -6.51
CA THR A 251 0.13 7.84 -7.51
C THR A 251 1.55 7.27 -7.45
N ASP A 252 1.74 6.01 -7.82
CA ASP A 252 3.01 5.27 -7.75
C ASP A 252 3.51 4.94 -6.33
N THR A 253 2.75 5.25 -5.28
CA THR A 253 3.05 4.78 -3.92
C THR A 253 2.94 3.26 -3.85
N ILE A 254 3.96 2.61 -3.28
CA ILE A 254 4.00 1.16 -3.07
C ILE A 254 3.88 0.87 -1.58
N MET A 255 2.87 0.10 -1.22
CA MET A 255 2.65 -0.37 0.14
C MET A 255 2.56 -1.89 0.17
N TYR A 256 2.67 -2.48 1.36
CA TYR A 256 2.45 -3.92 1.54
C TYR A 256 1.71 -4.21 2.84
N SER A 257 1.00 -5.33 2.86
CA SER A 257 0.26 -5.87 4.00
C SER A 257 0.39 -7.38 4.01
N LEU A 258 0.09 -8.02 5.13
CA LEU A 258 0.00 -9.45 5.25
C LEU A 258 -1.44 -9.91 5.39
N ILE A 259 -1.78 -11.00 4.69
CA ILE A 259 -2.99 -11.77 4.97
C ILE A 259 -2.57 -13.06 5.64
N LEU A 260 -2.98 -13.23 6.90
CA LEU A 260 -2.64 -14.37 7.72
C LEU A 260 -3.84 -15.31 7.81
N ILE A 261 -3.62 -16.60 7.54
CA ILE A 261 -4.66 -17.62 7.49
C ILE A 261 -4.38 -18.64 8.62
N PRO A 262 -5.25 -18.73 9.65
CA PRO A 262 -5.08 -19.70 10.71
C PRO A 262 -5.40 -21.13 10.24
N GLY A 263 -4.73 -22.12 10.82
CA GLY A 263 -4.85 -23.54 10.43
C GLY A 263 -6.18 -24.21 10.79
N ARG A 264 -6.94 -23.64 11.72
CA ARG A 264 -8.22 -24.22 12.18
C ARG A 264 -9.17 -23.10 12.57
N LEU A 265 -9.88 -22.56 11.60
CA LEU A 265 -11.05 -21.71 11.81
C LEU A 265 -12.04 -21.97 10.68
N ASN A 266 -13.28 -22.31 11.07
CA ASN A 266 -14.37 -22.58 10.15
C ASN A 266 -14.20 -23.90 9.33
N ASN A 267 -15.12 -24.18 8.44
CA ASN A 267 -15.14 -25.42 7.64
C ASN A 267 -14.25 -25.37 6.38
N LEU A 268 -13.51 -24.26 6.17
CA LEU A 268 -12.59 -24.10 5.02
C LEU A 268 -11.15 -24.40 5.44
N LYS A 269 -10.46 -25.13 4.58
CA LYS A 269 -9.01 -25.35 4.71
C LYS A 269 -8.23 -24.10 4.28
N PRO A 270 -7.03 -23.87 4.84
CA PRO A 270 -6.19 -22.74 4.44
C PRO A 270 -5.92 -22.64 2.94
N GLU A 271 -5.77 -23.79 2.26
CA GLU A 271 -5.61 -23.87 0.81
C GLU A 271 -6.81 -23.33 0.04
N GLU A 272 -8.02 -23.67 0.49
CA GLU A 272 -9.26 -23.21 -0.14
C GLU A 272 -9.44 -21.70 0.02
N ILE A 273 -9.07 -21.17 1.20
CA ILE A 273 -9.06 -19.72 1.44
C ILE A 273 -8.03 -19.03 0.54
N THR A 274 -6.82 -19.59 0.45
CA THR A 274 -5.74 -19.06 -0.39
C THR A 274 -6.17 -19.01 -1.86
N GLU A 275 -6.75 -20.08 -2.40
CA GLU A 275 -7.22 -20.11 -3.80
C GLU A 275 -8.33 -19.07 -4.06
N LYS A 276 -9.18 -18.81 -3.07
CA LYS A 276 -10.19 -17.75 -3.19
C LYS A 276 -9.55 -16.36 -3.19
N LEU A 277 -8.56 -16.15 -2.33
CA LEU A 277 -7.83 -14.87 -2.27
C LEU A 277 -7.01 -14.61 -3.54
N LYS A 278 -6.41 -15.62 -4.17
CA LYS A 278 -5.68 -15.47 -5.45
C LYS A 278 -6.50 -14.82 -6.57
N LYS A 279 -7.81 -14.83 -6.49
CA LYS A 279 -8.66 -14.13 -7.47
C LYS A 279 -8.56 -12.60 -7.40
N TYR A 280 -8.02 -12.05 -6.31
CA TYR A 280 -7.71 -10.63 -6.22
C TYR A 280 -6.36 -10.27 -6.86
N ASP A 281 -5.51 -11.27 -7.15
CA ASP A 281 -4.20 -11.04 -7.74
C ASP A 281 -4.32 -10.38 -9.12
N GLY A 282 -3.60 -9.28 -9.31
CA GLY A 282 -3.65 -8.47 -10.53
C GLY A 282 -4.96 -7.68 -10.73
N LYS A 283 -5.78 -7.50 -9.69
CA LYS A 283 -7.01 -6.71 -9.78
C LYS A 283 -6.80 -5.31 -9.24
N ILE A 284 -7.45 -4.35 -9.91
CA ILE A 284 -7.55 -2.99 -9.40
C ILE A 284 -8.76 -2.94 -8.46
N LEU A 285 -8.51 -2.52 -7.22
CA LEU A 285 -9.54 -2.32 -6.20
C LEU A 285 -9.54 -0.86 -5.77
N GLN A 286 -10.69 -0.38 -5.33
CA GLN A 286 -10.81 0.96 -4.77
C GLN A 286 -10.58 0.91 -3.26
N ILE A 287 -9.62 1.69 -2.78
CA ILE A 287 -9.21 1.78 -1.36
C ILE A 287 -9.34 3.23 -0.89
N GLY A 288 -9.99 3.43 0.25
CA GLY A 288 -10.17 4.76 0.83
C GLY A 288 -11.40 5.50 0.31
N GLY A 289 -11.38 6.83 0.37
CA GLY A 289 -12.44 7.71 -0.07
C GLY A 289 -12.38 8.07 -1.55
N ASP A 290 -13.37 8.89 -1.98
CA ASP A 290 -13.34 9.63 -3.25
C ASP A 290 -13.39 8.80 -4.54
N GLU A 291 -14.00 7.59 -4.48
CA GLU A 291 -14.16 6.70 -5.64
C GLU A 291 -14.77 7.42 -6.85
N THR A 292 -15.85 8.16 -6.64
CA THR A 292 -16.61 8.80 -7.74
C THR A 292 -15.90 9.95 -8.42
N VAL A 293 -14.82 10.45 -7.82
CA VAL A 293 -13.93 11.47 -8.40
C VAL A 293 -12.58 10.89 -8.83
N GLY A 294 -12.51 9.56 -9.00
CA GLY A 294 -11.38 8.88 -9.60
C GLY A 294 -10.19 8.66 -8.66
N LYS A 295 -10.42 8.61 -7.36
CA LYS A 295 -9.37 8.38 -6.35
C LYS A 295 -9.43 6.96 -5.77
N GLY A 296 -8.31 6.52 -5.20
CA GLY A 296 -8.23 5.26 -4.47
C GLY A 296 -8.09 4.00 -5.30
N PHE A 297 -7.90 4.09 -6.62
CA PHE A 297 -7.67 2.89 -7.42
C PHE A 297 -6.26 2.36 -7.18
N ALA A 298 -6.19 1.13 -6.71
CA ALA A 298 -4.94 0.46 -6.38
C ALA A 298 -4.91 -0.94 -6.95
N LEU A 299 -3.78 -1.30 -7.54
CA LEU A 299 -3.52 -2.63 -8.04
C LEU A 299 -3.04 -3.53 -6.89
N ILE A 300 -3.66 -4.69 -6.76
CA ILE A 300 -3.34 -5.68 -5.73
C ILE A 300 -2.51 -6.79 -6.35
N LYS A 301 -1.37 -7.09 -5.74
CA LYS A 301 -0.55 -8.25 -6.06
C LYS A 301 -0.43 -9.15 -4.84
N LEU A 302 -0.78 -10.42 -4.99
CA LEU A 302 -0.65 -11.42 -3.94
C LEU A 302 0.52 -12.34 -4.24
N VAL A 303 1.37 -12.56 -3.23
CA VAL A 303 2.51 -13.47 -3.31
C VAL A 303 2.41 -14.47 -2.16
N GLU A 304 2.32 -15.74 -2.52
CA GLU A 304 2.35 -16.85 -1.55
C GLU A 304 3.81 -17.20 -1.25
N GLY A 305 4.16 -17.27 0.00
CA GLY A 305 5.49 -17.70 0.42
C GLY A 305 5.66 -19.22 0.28
N GLY A 306 6.90 -19.66 0.16
CA GLY A 306 7.24 -21.08 0.14
C GLY A 306 7.04 -21.70 1.52
N GLY A 307 5.91 -22.35 1.76
CA GLY A 307 5.44 -22.91 3.01
C GLY A 307 6.52 -23.64 3.86
N LYS A 308 7.29 -22.89 4.58
CA LYS A 308 7.97 -23.38 5.78
C LYS A 308 7.10 -22.94 6.96
N ASN A 309 6.52 -23.93 7.64
CA ASN A 309 5.77 -23.76 8.87
C ASN A 309 6.25 -22.54 9.67
N VAL A 310 5.33 -21.63 9.99
CA VAL A 310 5.48 -20.63 11.04
C VAL A 310 5.52 -21.34 12.41
N GLU A 311 6.25 -22.45 12.46
CA GLU A 311 6.55 -23.20 13.67
C GLU A 311 7.94 -22.84 14.14
N LYS A 312 8.16 -21.65 14.63
CA LYS A 312 9.25 -21.36 15.59
C LYS A 312 9.38 -19.85 15.82
N SER A 313 8.61 -19.36 16.74
CA SER A 313 9.12 -18.37 17.70
C SER A 313 8.16 -18.27 18.87
#